data_d300b3f8230bc61c591f126bfa5e7cf8
#
_entry.id   d300b3f8230bc61c591f126bfa5e7cf8
#
_cell.length_a   1.000
_cell.length_b   1.000
_cell.length_c   1.000
_cell.angle_alpha   90.00
_cell.angle_beta   90.00
_cell.angle_gamma   90.00
#
_symmetry.space_group_name_H-M   'P 1'
#
loop_
_entity.id
_entity.type
_entity.pdbx_description
1 polymer ?
#
loop_
_entity_poly.entity_id
_entity_poly.type
_entity_poly.pdbx_seq_one_letter_code
_entity_poly.pdbx_strand_id
1 'polypeptide(L)'
;MNNAERLAILNKLNKTTFSAKCLINLWGVKKESFNIVIKRMVDRGLLFRIARGYYSLKEDFNIYELANTVITPSYVSFNCALFYHGIAFQASQEIESAASINYKREIADYTLKYFVLKKELLLNLEGIQFLENFSIATPERAILDCLYLGMHPNIDNLEKVNKLRLQNLLKYYPQSVKNKIKDFLNSF
;
A
#
# COMPACT_ATOMS: atom_id res chain seq x y z
N MET A 1 26.91 5.40 -16.53
CA MET A 1 25.48 5.46 -16.89
C MET A 1 25.00 6.91 -16.91
N ASN A 2 24.45 7.37 -18.04
CA ASN A 2 23.92 8.71 -18.22
C ASN A 2 22.46 8.80 -17.74
N ASN A 3 21.84 10.03 -17.78
CA ASN A 3 20.47 10.22 -17.28
C ASN A 3 19.41 9.51 -18.15
N ALA A 4 19.61 9.44 -19.46
CA ALA A 4 18.67 8.76 -20.35
C ALA A 4 18.64 7.26 -20.09
N GLU A 5 19.80 6.63 -19.87
CA GLU A 5 19.91 5.23 -19.49
C GLU A 5 19.23 4.95 -18.14
N ARG A 6 19.40 5.86 -17.16
CA ARG A 6 18.74 5.75 -15.85
C ARG A 6 17.22 5.76 -15.97
N LEU A 7 16.68 6.72 -16.73
CA LEU A 7 15.25 6.81 -17.00
C LEU A 7 14.73 5.60 -17.75
N ALA A 8 15.47 5.12 -18.77
CA ALA A 8 15.09 3.94 -19.52
C ALA A 8 14.96 2.69 -18.64
N ILE A 9 15.80 2.55 -17.61
CA ILE A 9 15.67 1.47 -16.61
C ILE A 9 14.37 1.63 -15.80
N LEU A 10 14.07 2.85 -15.34
CA LEU A 10 12.87 3.08 -14.52
C LEU A 10 11.58 2.89 -15.33
N ASN A 11 11.55 3.34 -16.57
CA ASN A 11 10.39 3.21 -17.46
C ASN A 11 10.07 1.76 -17.86
N LYS A 12 11.02 0.83 -17.71
CA LYS A 12 10.77 -0.60 -17.90
C LYS A 12 10.07 -1.26 -16.72
N LEU A 13 10.00 -0.58 -15.60
CA LEU A 13 9.36 -1.09 -14.38
C LEU A 13 7.91 -0.61 -14.34
N ASN A 14 7.01 -1.50 -13.92
CA ASN A 14 5.62 -1.13 -13.61
C ASN A 14 5.56 -0.38 -12.28
N LYS A 15 6.33 0.71 -12.18
CA LYS A 15 6.43 1.54 -10.98
C LYS A 15 6.70 2.98 -11.36
N THR A 16 6.08 3.89 -10.62
CA THR A 16 6.32 5.33 -10.75
C THR A 16 6.99 5.93 -9.53
N THR A 17 6.92 5.28 -8.37
CA THR A 17 7.53 5.73 -7.11
C THR A 17 8.69 4.82 -6.69
N PHE A 18 9.78 5.41 -6.19
CA PHE A 18 11.01 4.72 -5.87
C PHE A 18 11.63 5.22 -4.56
N SER A 19 12.14 4.30 -3.75
CA SER A 19 13.01 4.66 -2.63
C SER A 19 14.44 4.93 -3.12
N ALA A 20 15.17 5.77 -2.38
CA ALA A 20 16.60 6.02 -2.65
C ALA A 20 17.41 4.71 -2.71
N LYS A 21 17.12 3.75 -1.81
CA LYS A 21 17.76 2.42 -1.79
C LYS A 21 17.50 1.66 -3.10
N CYS A 22 16.27 1.70 -3.60
CA CYS A 22 15.92 1.07 -4.86
C CYS A 22 16.71 1.70 -6.02
N LEU A 23 16.73 3.03 -6.11
CA LEU A 23 17.46 3.75 -7.17
C LEU A 23 18.97 3.49 -7.14
N ILE A 24 19.59 3.47 -5.95
CA ILE A 24 21.00 3.13 -5.78
C ILE A 24 21.29 1.75 -6.37
N ASN A 25 20.47 0.76 -6.04
CA ASN A 25 20.64 -0.62 -6.52
C ASN A 25 20.41 -0.73 -8.03
N LEU A 26 19.34 -0.12 -8.57
CA LEU A 26 19.03 -0.17 -9.99
C LEU A 26 20.08 0.49 -10.88
N TRP A 27 20.68 1.57 -10.40
CA TRP A 27 21.69 2.32 -11.16
C TRP A 27 23.13 1.90 -10.88
N GLY A 28 23.36 1.02 -9.90
CA GLY A 28 24.70 0.58 -9.49
C GLY A 28 25.59 1.73 -9.04
N VAL A 29 25.02 2.79 -8.47
CA VAL A 29 25.79 3.97 -8.02
C VAL A 29 26.23 3.80 -6.56
N LYS A 30 27.41 4.32 -6.23
CA LYS A 30 27.84 4.38 -4.83
C LYS A 30 26.97 5.36 -4.05
N LYS A 31 26.71 5.05 -2.78
CA LYS A 31 25.85 5.87 -1.90
C LYS A 31 26.32 7.32 -1.80
N GLU A 32 27.61 7.56 -1.80
CA GLU A 32 28.25 8.89 -1.74
C GLU A 32 27.94 9.71 -2.99
N SER A 33 27.94 9.08 -4.15
CA SER A 33 27.67 9.72 -5.44
C SER A 33 26.17 9.89 -5.72
N PHE A 34 25.32 9.14 -5.03
CA PHE A 34 23.88 9.14 -5.27
C PHE A 34 23.25 10.52 -5.10
N ASN A 35 23.64 11.26 -4.06
CA ASN A 35 23.09 12.58 -3.76
C ASN A 35 23.35 13.59 -4.91
N ILE A 36 24.50 13.51 -5.56
CA ILE A 36 24.84 14.36 -6.71
C ILE A 36 24.00 13.96 -7.92
N VAL A 37 23.90 12.67 -8.18
CA VAL A 37 23.13 12.14 -9.30
C VAL A 37 21.64 12.49 -9.17
N ILE A 38 21.05 12.21 -8.00
CA ILE A 38 19.62 12.44 -7.78
C ILE A 38 19.27 13.92 -7.81
N LYS A 39 20.12 14.78 -7.22
CA LYS A 39 19.94 16.23 -7.28
C LYS A 39 19.87 16.71 -8.73
N ARG A 40 20.83 16.30 -9.57
CA ARG A 40 20.87 16.69 -10.99
C ARG A 40 19.62 16.21 -11.76
N MET A 41 19.07 15.05 -11.42
CA MET A 41 17.87 14.54 -12.07
C MET A 41 16.63 15.33 -11.64
N VAL A 42 16.53 15.68 -10.35
CA VAL A 42 15.43 16.52 -9.83
C VAL A 42 15.52 17.94 -10.37
N ASP A 43 16.69 18.58 -10.35
CA ASP A 43 16.91 19.95 -10.87
C ASP A 43 16.56 20.06 -12.37
N ARG A 44 16.61 18.96 -13.11
CA ARG A 44 16.22 18.87 -14.54
C ARG A 44 14.79 18.44 -14.77
N GLY A 45 13.99 18.25 -13.74
CA GLY A 45 12.60 17.77 -13.86
C GLY A 45 12.46 16.34 -14.38
N LEU A 46 13.54 15.54 -14.31
CA LEU A 46 13.53 14.13 -14.75
C LEU A 46 12.99 13.18 -13.67
N LEU A 47 12.99 13.64 -12.44
CA LEU A 47 12.38 12.98 -11.26
C LEU A 47 11.85 14.07 -10.34
N PHE A 48 10.79 13.73 -9.62
CA PHE A 48 10.17 14.56 -8.59
C PHE A 48 10.51 14.00 -7.21
N ARG A 49 10.87 14.87 -6.28
CA ARG A 49 11.14 14.46 -4.91
C ARG A 49 9.85 14.55 -4.09
N ILE A 50 9.28 13.40 -3.72
CA ILE A 50 8.09 13.34 -2.87
C ILE A 50 8.45 13.72 -1.42
N ALA A 51 9.49 13.08 -0.88
CA ALA A 51 10.00 13.30 0.46
C ALA A 51 11.47 12.88 0.55
N ARG A 52 12.11 13.08 1.71
CA ARG A 52 13.48 12.60 1.93
C ARG A 52 13.59 11.09 1.70
N GLY A 53 14.32 10.71 0.65
CA GLY A 53 14.56 9.32 0.28
C GLY A 53 13.49 8.66 -0.60
N TYR A 54 12.49 9.44 -1.10
CA TYR A 54 11.44 8.94 -2.01
C TYR A 54 11.26 9.88 -3.18
N TYR A 55 11.14 9.30 -4.37
CA TYR A 55 11.12 10.00 -5.64
C TYR A 55 10.06 9.40 -6.55
N SER A 56 9.54 10.20 -7.49
CA SER A 56 8.56 9.79 -8.49
C SER A 56 9.01 10.17 -9.89
N LEU A 57 8.53 9.42 -10.90
CA LEU A 57 8.61 9.79 -12.32
C LEU A 57 7.60 10.87 -12.70
N LYS A 58 6.57 11.07 -11.89
CA LYS A 58 5.50 12.05 -12.12
C LYS A 58 5.36 12.96 -10.90
N GLU A 59 4.98 14.19 -11.13
CA GLU A 59 4.67 15.13 -10.06
C GLU A 59 3.43 14.67 -9.29
N ASP A 60 2.38 14.26 -10.04
CA ASP A 60 1.19 13.62 -9.49
C ASP A 60 1.47 12.13 -9.29
N PHE A 61 1.91 11.79 -8.08
CA PHE A 61 2.24 10.42 -7.69
C PHE A 61 1.05 9.72 -7.03
N ASN A 62 0.96 8.41 -7.21
CA ASN A 62 -0.05 7.59 -6.55
C ASN A 62 0.37 7.31 -5.09
N ILE A 63 -0.43 7.77 -4.12
CA ILE A 63 -0.14 7.61 -2.70
C ILE A 63 -0.18 6.15 -2.25
N TYR A 64 -1.01 5.30 -2.85
CA TYR A 64 -1.08 3.87 -2.55
C TYR A 64 0.18 3.13 -3.02
N GLU A 65 0.70 3.50 -4.20
CA GLU A 65 1.98 3.00 -4.67
C GLU A 65 3.13 3.44 -3.74
N LEU A 66 3.11 4.71 -3.31
CA LEU A 66 4.10 5.20 -2.35
C LEU A 66 4.04 4.42 -1.04
N ALA A 67 2.84 4.14 -0.51
CA ALA A 67 2.68 3.34 0.69
C ALA A 67 3.34 1.97 0.55
N ASN A 68 3.11 1.25 -0.56
CA ASN A 68 3.77 -0.03 -0.82
C ASN A 68 5.29 0.09 -1.08
N THR A 69 5.76 1.28 -1.47
CA THR A 69 7.19 1.55 -1.69
C THR A 69 7.92 1.85 -0.38
N VAL A 70 7.25 2.47 0.60
CA VAL A 70 7.84 2.83 1.91
C VAL A 70 8.12 1.59 2.74
N ILE A 71 7.18 0.65 2.82
CA ILE A 71 7.36 -0.65 3.48
C ILE A 71 7.06 -1.76 2.48
N THR A 72 7.97 -2.72 2.35
CA THR A 72 7.83 -3.88 1.47
C THR A 72 8.29 -5.14 2.21
N PRO A 73 7.50 -6.24 2.25
CA PRO A 73 6.16 -6.37 1.66
C PRO A 73 5.07 -5.65 2.44
N SER A 74 4.10 -5.09 1.73
CA SER A 74 2.88 -4.52 2.28
C SER A 74 1.78 -4.47 1.21
N TYR A 75 0.54 -4.29 1.64
CA TYR A 75 -0.59 -3.96 0.77
C TYR A 75 -1.54 -2.99 1.49
N VAL A 76 -2.20 -2.12 0.73
CA VAL A 76 -3.23 -1.21 1.26
C VAL A 76 -4.41 -2.03 1.74
N SER A 77 -4.93 -1.76 2.94
CA SER A 77 -6.02 -2.54 3.55
C SER A 77 -6.89 -1.68 4.47
N PHE A 78 -7.67 -2.33 5.32
CA PHE A 78 -8.51 -1.69 6.34
C PHE A 78 -9.50 -0.71 5.74
N ASN A 79 -9.85 0.36 6.47
CA ASN A 79 -10.83 1.35 6.03
C ASN A 79 -10.38 2.10 4.77
N CYS A 80 -9.08 2.25 4.57
CA CYS A 80 -8.52 2.83 3.34
C CYS A 80 -8.87 2.01 2.09
N ALA A 81 -8.77 0.68 2.15
CA ALA A 81 -9.18 -0.18 1.04
C ALA A 81 -10.71 -0.21 0.87
N LEU A 82 -11.48 -0.16 1.96
CA LEU A 82 -12.93 -0.06 1.90
C LEU A 82 -13.38 1.23 1.18
N PHE A 83 -12.72 2.36 1.50
CA PHE A 83 -12.97 3.61 0.79
C PHE A 83 -12.60 3.52 -0.70
N TYR A 84 -11.43 2.98 -1.02
CA TYR A 84 -10.98 2.82 -2.41
C TYR A 84 -11.99 2.04 -3.27
N HIS A 85 -12.60 0.99 -2.71
CA HIS A 85 -13.61 0.17 -3.38
C HIS A 85 -15.03 0.73 -3.33
N GLY A 86 -15.24 1.90 -2.71
CA GLY A 86 -16.56 2.52 -2.55
C GLY A 86 -17.51 1.73 -1.65
N ILE A 87 -16.94 1.05 -0.65
CA ILE A 87 -17.67 0.41 0.46
C ILE A 87 -17.90 1.42 1.57
N ALA A 88 -16.88 2.22 1.90
CA ALA A 88 -16.95 3.36 2.80
C ALA A 88 -16.98 4.66 1.99
N PHE A 89 -17.72 5.67 2.47
CA PHE A 89 -17.83 6.97 1.78
C PHE A 89 -16.96 8.06 2.40
N GLN A 90 -16.42 7.83 3.58
CA GLN A 90 -15.54 8.80 4.23
C GLN A 90 -14.09 8.60 3.77
N ALA A 91 -13.57 9.61 3.07
CA ALA A 91 -12.15 9.69 2.77
C ALA A 91 -11.33 9.96 4.05
N SER A 92 -10.16 9.37 4.13
CA SER A 92 -9.18 9.65 5.17
C SER A 92 -7.87 10.11 4.54
N GLN A 93 -7.17 11.05 5.19
CA GLN A 93 -5.77 11.36 4.85
C GLN A 93 -4.80 10.28 5.37
N GLU A 94 -5.31 9.30 6.11
CA GLU A 94 -4.55 8.16 6.57
C GLU A 94 -4.60 7.03 5.56
N ILE A 95 -3.43 6.61 5.09
CA ILE A 95 -3.28 5.46 4.19
C ILE A 95 -2.87 4.27 5.03
N GLU A 96 -3.83 3.39 5.25
CA GLU A 96 -3.67 2.20 6.09
C GLU A 96 -3.21 1.00 5.26
N SER A 97 -2.15 0.35 5.71
CA SER A 97 -1.56 -0.80 5.03
C SER A 97 -1.24 -1.93 6.00
N ALA A 98 -1.41 -3.15 5.56
CA ALA A 98 -0.92 -4.33 6.24
C ALA A 98 0.57 -4.54 5.92
N ALA A 99 1.38 -4.84 6.94
CA ALA A 99 2.82 -5.01 6.81
C ALA A 99 3.39 -5.98 7.85
N SER A 100 4.70 -6.18 7.84
CA SER A 100 5.42 -6.99 8.84
C SER A 100 5.84 -6.21 10.09
N ILE A 101 5.65 -4.87 10.09
CA ILE A 101 6.01 -3.99 11.19
C ILE A 101 4.91 -2.94 11.41
N ASN A 102 4.76 -2.47 12.65
CA ASN A 102 4.00 -1.27 12.94
C ASN A 102 4.88 -0.06 12.62
N TYR A 103 4.38 0.82 11.76
CA TYR A 103 5.12 2.02 11.38
C TYR A 103 4.14 3.14 11.03
N LYS A 104 4.50 4.37 11.37
CA LYS A 104 3.76 5.58 11.01
C LYS A 104 4.71 6.60 10.40
N ARG A 105 4.31 7.24 9.31
CA ARG A 105 5.08 8.30 8.68
C ARG A 105 4.16 9.33 8.02
N GLU A 106 4.48 10.60 8.21
CA GLU A 106 3.86 11.69 7.48
C GLU A 106 4.66 11.98 6.22
N ILE A 107 3.98 12.02 5.08
CA ILE A 107 4.57 12.33 3.76
C ILE A 107 3.57 13.19 2.99
N ALA A 108 3.99 14.40 2.59
CA ALA A 108 3.11 15.42 2.03
C ALA A 108 1.90 15.61 2.95
N ASP A 109 0.68 15.59 2.43
CA ASP A 109 -0.56 15.79 3.18
C ASP A 109 -1.16 14.49 3.73
N TYR A 110 -0.41 13.37 3.68
CA TYR A 110 -0.88 12.05 4.06
C TYR A 110 -0.13 11.47 5.26
N THR A 111 -0.84 10.70 6.05
CA THR A 111 -0.27 9.86 7.10
C THR A 111 -0.28 8.40 6.65
N LEU A 112 0.89 7.83 6.40
CA LEU A 112 1.03 6.40 6.11
C LEU A 112 1.06 5.62 7.42
N LYS A 113 0.12 4.70 7.63
CA LYS A 113 0.04 3.82 8.79
C LYS A 113 0.19 2.36 8.36
N TYR A 114 1.06 1.63 9.03
CA TYR A 114 1.29 0.21 8.78
C TYR A 114 0.99 -0.57 10.05
N PHE A 115 0.21 -1.62 9.88
CA PHE A 115 -0.20 -2.50 10.97
C PHE A 115 0.36 -3.90 10.74
N VAL A 116 0.87 -4.50 11.80
CA VAL A 116 1.42 -5.85 11.73
C VAL A 116 0.30 -6.86 11.55
N LEU A 117 0.42 -7.67 10.50
CA LEU A 117 -0.27 -8.95 10.40
C LEU A 117 0.71 -10.10 10.62
N LYS A 118 0.21 -11.23 11.10
CA LYS A 118 1.01 -12.47 11.14
C LYS A 118 1.50 -12.82 9.75
N LYS A 119 2.71 -13.37 9.67
CA LYS A 119 3.40 -13.68 8.42
C LYS A 119 2.54 -14.52 7.47
N GLU A 120 1.81 -15.50 8.01
CA GLU A 120 0.95 -16.40 7.24
C GLU A 120 -0.21 -15.62 6.57
N LEU A 121 -0.77 -14.61 7.25
CA LEU A 121 -1.79 -13.73 6.68
C LEU A 121 -1.17 -12.75 5.69
N LEU A 122 -0.08 -12.08 6.07
CA LEU A 122 0.55 -11.07 5.22
C LEU A 122 1.00 -11.62 3.87
N LEU A 123 1.54 -12.86 3.84
CA LEU A 123 2.04 -13.49 2.62
C LEU A 123 0.98 -14.30 1.87
N ASN A 124 -0.23 -14.45 2.42
CA ASN A 124 -1.35 -15.04 1.70
C ASN A 124 -1.92 -14.04 0.70
N LEU A 125 -1.83 -14.36 -0.57
CA LEU A 125 -2.25 -13.49 -1.68
C LEU A 125 -3.76 -13.56 -1.97
N GLU A 126 -4.50 -14.47 -1.33
CA GLU A 126 -5.95 -14.56 -1.48
C GLU A 126 -6.65 -13.28 -0.98
N GLY A 127 -7.45 -12.67 -1.83
CA GLY A 127 -8.11 -11.40 -1.55
C GLY A 127 -7.19 -10.17 -1.67
N ILE A 128 -6.01 -10.31 -2.28
CA ILE A 128 -5.16 -9.18 -2.67
C ILE A 128 -5.26 -8.95 -4.17
N GLN A 129 -5.53 -7.73 -4.56
CA GLN A 129 -5.49 -7.27 -5.94
C GLN A 129 -4.15 -6.63 -6.22
N PHE A 130 -3.49 -7.09 -7.27
CA PHE A 130 -2.27 -6.50 -7.81
C PHE A 130 -2.69 -5.57 -8.95
N LEU A 131 -2.78 -4.29 -8.65
CA LEU A 131 -3.03 -3.26 -9.65
C LEU A 131 -1.72 -2.90 -10.34
N GLU A 132 -1.79 -2.06 -11.36
CA GLU A 132 -0.63 -1.74 -12.21
C GLU A 132 0.63 -1.39 -11.38
N ASN A 133 0.47 -0.57 -10.32
CA ASN A 133 1.59 -0.03 -9.56
C ASN A 133 1.56 -0.35 -8.06
N PHE A 134 0.47 -0.91 -7.52
CA PHE A 134 0.34 -1.18 -6.09
C PHE A 134 -0.56 -2.39 -5.81
N SER A 135 -0.50 -2.86 -4.56
CA SER A 135 -1.29 -3.97 -4.06
C SER A 135 -2.30 -3.47 -3.03
N ILE A 136 -3.53 -3.93 -3.13
CA ILE A 136 -4.63 -3.54 -2.26
C ILE A 136 -5.52 -4.74 -1.92
N ALA A 137 -6.02 -4.78 -0.69
CA ALA A 137 -6.99 -5.78 -0.27
C ALA A 137 -8.33 -5.62 -1.02
N THR A 138 -8.99 -6.73 -1.36
CA THR A 138 -10.40 -6.68 -1.76
C THR A 138 -11.26 -6.23 -0.57
N PRO A 139 -12.51 -5.78 -0.79
CA PRO A 139 -13.40 -5.40 0.32
C PRO A 139 -13.48 -6.46 1.42
N GLU A 140 -13.66 -7.71 1.03
CA GLU A 140 -13.82 -8.83 1.96
C GLU A 140 -12.56 -9.06 2.79
N ARG A 141 -11.38 -8.95 2.14
CA ARG A 141 -10.10 -9.06 2.83
C ARG A 141 -9.90 -7.91 3.81
N ALA A 142 -10.21 -6.67 3.38
CA ALA A 142 -10.07 -5.48 4.22
C ALA A 142 -10.96 -5.53 5.46
N ILE A 143 -12.21 -6.02 5.33
CA ILE A 143 -13.11 -6.26 6.46
C ILE A 143 -12.47 -7.24 7.47
N LEU A 144 -11.96 -8.37 6.98
CA LEU A 144 -11.36 -9.39 7.83
C LEU A 144 -10.08 -8.90 8.51
N ASP A 145 -9.26 -8.10 7.81
CA ASP A 145 -8.06 -7.47 8.37
C ASP A 145 -8.44 -6.47 9.48
N CYS A 146 -9.50 -5.65 9.30
CA CYS A 146 -10.04 -4.80 10.37
C CYS A 146 -10.42 -5.62 11.61
N LEU A 147 -11.26 -6.64 11.44
CA LEU A 147 -11.74 -7.48 12.54
C LEU A 147 -10.60 -8.22 13.23
N TYR A 148 -9.55 -8.61 12.49
CA TYR A 148 -8.37 -9.27 13.03
C TYR A 148 -7.62 -8.37 14.01
N LEU A 149 -7.47 -7.09 13.72
CA LEU A 149 -6.84 -6.10 14.60
C LEU A 149 -7.80 -5.51 15.65
N GLY A 150 -9.07 -5.91 15.65
CA GLY A 150 -10.08 -5.34 16.53
C GLY A 150 -10.53 -3.93 16.12
N MET A 151 -10.27 -3.56 14.86
CA MET A 151 -10.76 -2.31 14.27
C MET A 151 -12.20 -2.51 13.80
N HIS A 152 -12.99 -1.42 13.83
CA HIS A 152 -14.33 -1.43 13.26
C HIS A 152 -14.26 -1.10 11.77
N PRO A 153 -14.71 -1.99 10.85
CA PRO A 153 -14.76 -1.66 9.43
C PRO A 153 -15.89 -0.67 9.16
N ASN A 154 -15.59 0.42 8.45
CA ASN A 154 -16.58 1.39 8.01
C ASN A 154 -17.26 0.84 6.75
N ILE A 155 -18.57 0.58 6.81
CA ILE A 155 -19.34 0.04 5.70
C ILE A 155 -20.61 0.85 5.53
N ASP A 156 -20.68 1.59 4.44
CA ASP A 156 -21.86 2.34 4.01
C ASP A 156 -22.63 1.59 2.91
N ASN A 157 -21.94 0.68 2.18
CA ASN A 157 -22.50 -0.06 1.06
C ASN A 157 -22.15 -1.56 1.14
N LEU A 158 -22.92 -2.30 1.95
CA LEU A 158 -22.73 -3.74 2.15
C LEU A 158 -23.06 -4.57 0.89
N GLU A 159 -23.90 -4.06 0.00
CA GLU A 159 -24.31 -4.79 -1.22
C GLU A 159 -23.14 -5.10 -2.16
N LYS A 160 -22.09 -4.29 -2.12
CA LYS A 160 -20.87 -4.51 -2.89
C LYS A 160 -19.94 -5.58 -2.30
N VAL A 161 -20.21 -6.07 -1.10
CA VAL A 161 -19.40 -7.11 -0.45
C VAL A 161 -19.86 -8.49 -0.91
N ASN A 162 -18.93 -9.27 -1.45
CA ASN A 162 -19.24 -10.64 -1.90
C ASN A 162 -19.18 -11.61 -0.71
N LYS A 163 -20.38 -12.03 -0.24
CA LYS A 163 -20.53 -12.93 0.92
C LYS A 163 -19.80 -14.27 0.73
N LEU A 164 -19.82 -14.83 -0.47
CA LEU A 164 -19.14 -16.11 -0.75
C LEU A 164 -17.61 -15.96 -0.65
N ARG A 165 -17.07 -14.88 -1.23
CA ARG A 165 -15.63 -14.58 -1.11
C ARG A 165 -15.22 -14.34 0.33
N LEU A 166 -16.03 -13.61 1.10
CA LEU A 166 -15.81 -13.36 2.52
C LEU A 166 -15.73 -14.70 3.30
N GLN A 167 -16.67 -15.62 3.08
CA GLN A 167 -16.68 -16.94 3.69
C GLN A 167 -15.44 -17.77 3.32
N ASN A 168 -15.03 -17.73 2.04
CA ASN A 168 -13.85 -18.45 1.56
C ASN A 168 -12.55 -17.93 2.19
N LEU A 169 -12.45 -16.63 2.45
CA LEU A 169 -11.28 -16.02 3.10
C LEU A 169 -11.21 -16.32 4.59
N LEU A 170 -12.35 -16.58 5.27
CA LEU A 170 -12.39 -16.84 6.70
C LEU A 170 -11.55 -18.05 7.15
N LYS A 171 -11.27 -19.02 6.26
CA LYS A 171 -10.44 -20.19 6.58
C LYS A 171 -9.02 -19.82 7.01
N TYR A 172 -8.52 -18.65 6.54
CA TYR A 172 -7.17 -18.16 6.85
C TYR A 172 -7.09 -17.38 8.17
N TYR A 173 -8.24 -17.00 8.75
CA TYR A 173 -8.31 -16.18 9.95
C TYR A 173 -8.58 -17.01 11.20
N PRO A 174 -8.13 -16.55 12.39
CA PRO A 174 -8.35 -17.26 13.65
C PRO A 174 -9.84 -17.26 14.05
N GLN A 175 -10.20 -18.16 14.97
CA GLN A 175 -11.57 -18.32 15.45
C GLN A 175 -12.19 -17.03 16.02
N SER A 176 -11.36 -16.17 16.61
CA SER A 176 -11.80 -14.85 17.11
C SER A 176 -12.40 -13.96 16.02
N VAL A 177 -11.82 -13.96 14.81
CA VAL A 177 -12.35 -13.22 13.66
C VAL A 177 -13.62 -13.88 13.13
N LYS A 178 -13.67 -15.24 13.11
CA LYS A 178 -14.86 -15.99 12.69
C LYS A 178 -16.07 -15.72 13.57
N ASN A 179 -15.85 -15.47 14.86
CA ASN A 179 -16.93 -15.09 15.77
C ASN A 179 -17.37 -13.63 15.52
N LYS A 180 -16.41 -12.68 15.46
CA LYS A 180 -16.70 -11.26 15.21
C LYS A 180 -17.47 -11.03 13.91
N ILE A 181 -17.15 -11.76 12.84
CA ILE A 181 -17.83 -11.58 11.55
C ILE A 181 -19.29 -12.00 11.61
N LYS A 182 -19.66 -12.99 12.43
CA LYS A 182 -21.07 -13.37 12.62
C LYS A 182 -21.86 -12.25 13.29
N ASP A 183 -21.29 -11.69 14.37
CA ASP A 183 -21.92 -10.57 15.07
C ASP A 183 -22.03 -9.34 14.14
N PHE A 184 -20.98 -9.08 13.37
CA PHE A 184 -20.94 -8.02 12.39
C PHE A 184 -22.01 -8.17 11.29
N LEU A 185 -22.15 -9.37 10.69
CA LEU A 185 -23.16 -9.60 9.64
C LEU A 185 -24.60 -9.58 10.18
N ASN A 186 -24.80 -9.87 11.46
CA ASN A 186 -26.12 -9.80 12.12
C ASN A 186 -26.50 -8.36 12.49
N SER A 187 -25.58 -7.41 12.47
CA SER A 187 -25.83 -5.99 12.76
C SER A 187 -26.29 -5.18 11.52
N PHE A 188 -26.37 -5.82 10.35
CA PHE A 188 -26.87 -5.29 9.07
C PHE A 188 -28.02 -6.15 8.54
#